data_26ef69c3c004e71e2a809fd6f4bdf7c4
#
_entry.id   26ef69c3c004e71e2a809fd6f4bdf7c4
#
_cell.length_a   1.000
_cell.length_b   1.000
_cell.length_c   1.000
_cell.angle_alpha   90.00
_cell.angle_beta   90.00
_cell.angle_gamma   90.00
#
_symmetry.space_group_name_H-M   'P 1'
#
loop_
_entity.id
_entity.type
_entity.pdbx_description
1 polymer ?
#
loop_
_entity_poly.entity_id
_entity_poly.type
_entity_poly.pdbx_seq_one_letter_code
_entity_poly.pdbx_strand_id
1 'polypeptide(L)'
;MNKVKLKLFYIGLTLLLLQSCSHKMSYSSITEPIDDKKVIALSGQRFPWVVEIEQRLKNKGFTVLRYSSVQKVTEKAPDKDISYQQASARYVVQLNGFAPLEWAFRCMGGGYKFNYISAEVIDTKTNQSIYSFNDSGYSENCPPVSGSIFTDLVDGINGLWKN
;
A
#
# COMPACT_ATOMS: atom_id res chain seq x y z
N MET A 1 -50.01 15.92 11.32
CA MET A 1 -48.54 15.88 11.14
C MET A 1 -48.20 16.74 9.93
N ASN A 2 -47.50 17.87 10.11
CA ASN A 2 -47.34 18.89 9.06
C ASN A 2 -46.50 18.34 7.92
N LYS A 3 -46.99 18.49 6.67
CA LYS A 3 -46.29 18.04 5.43
C LYS A 3 -44.86 18.55 5.31
N VAL A 4 -44.53 19.68 5.94
CA VAL A 4 -43.16 20.24 5.97
C VAL A 4 -42.25 19.42 6.89
N LYS A 5 -42.70 18.94 8.04
CA LYS A 5 -41.90 18.09 8.96
C LYS A 5 -41.62 16.72 8.34
N LEU A 6 -42.55 16.19 7.57
CA LEU A 6 -42.36 14.91 6.87
C LEU A 6 -41.33 15.04 5.73
N LYS A 7 -41.34 16.13 4.95
CA LYS A 7 -40.33 16.40 3.90
C LYS A 7 -38.91 16.58 4.47
N LEU A 8 -38.78 17.31 5.59
CA LEU A 8 -37.49 17.44 6.29
C LEU A 8 -36.96 16.11 6.83
N PHE A 9 -37.85 15.23 7.28
CA PHE A 9 -37.48 13.92 7.78
C PHE A 9 -36.93 13.01 6.63
N TYR A 10 -37.58 13.06 5.45
CA TYR A 10 -37.10 12.31 4.27
C TYR A 10 -35.77 12.84 3.70
N ILE A 11 -35.56 14.17 3.74
CA ILE A 11 -34.27 14.77 3.30
C ILE A 11 -33.15 14.39 4.28
N GLY A 12 -33.40 14.39 5.59
CA GLY A 12 -32.45 13.93 6.60
C GLY A 12 -32.10 12.45 6.47
N LEU A 13 -33.08 11.60 6.17
CA LEU A 13 -32.88 10.16 6.01
C LEU A 13 -32.09 9.82 4.73
N THR A 14 -32.28 10.56 3.65
CA THR A 14 -31.52 10.38 2.40
C THR A 14 -30.08 10.83 2.50
N LEU A 15 -29.75 11.86 3.30
CA LEU A 15 -28.36 12.26 3.54
C LEU A 15 -27.56 11.23 4.37
N LEU A 16 -28.21 10.48 5.24
CA LEU A 16 -27.56 9.42 6.05
C LEU A 16 -27.16 8.19 5.24
N LEU A 17 -27.76 7.96 4.07
CA LEU A 17 -27.46 6.80 3.22
C LEU A 17 -26.29 7.00 2.25
N LEU A 18 -25.68 8.18 2.21
CA LEU A 18 -24.57 8.50 1.31
C LEU A 18 -23.18 8.29 1.95
N GLN A 19 -23.09 7.65 3.11
CA GLN A 19 -21.81 7.22 3.67
C GLN A 19 -21.31 6.00 2.89
N SER A 20 -20.68 6.26 1.75
CA SER A 20 -19.88 5.30 1.02
C SER A 20 -18.74 4.85 1.94
N CYS A 21 -18.84 3.65 2.50
CA CYS A 21 -17.72 3.01 3.19
C CYS A 21 -16.59 2.76 2.19
N SER A 22 -15.55 3.59 2.20
CA SER A 22 -14.28 3.19 1.62
C SER A 22 -13.70 2.10 2.51
N HIS A 23 -13.44 0.92 1.95
CA HIS A 23 -12.92 -0.21 2.69
C HIS A 23 -11.40 -0.18 2.67
N LYS A 24 -10.82 0.63 3.57
CA LYS A 24 -9.39 0.69 3.82
C LYS A 24 -9.05 -0.23 4.99
N MET A 25 -8.12 -1.14 4.78
CA MET A 25 -7.59 -1.99 5.85
C MET A 25 -6.07 -1.98 5.81
N SER A 26 -5.44 -1.62 6.94
CA SER A 26 -4.01 -1.76 7.15
C SER A 26 -3.76 -2.49 8.46
N TYR A 27 -2.77 -3.36 8.48
CA TYR A 27 -2.36 -4.15 9.63
C TYR A 27 -0.83 -4.18 9.73
N SER A 28 -0.29 -3.98 10.93
CA SER A 28 1.12 -4.17 11.23
C SER A 28 1.27 -5.21 12.34
N SER A 29 2.19 -6.16 12.16
CA SER A 29 2.51 -7.20 13.16
C SER A 29 3.73 -6.85 14.01
N ILE A 30 4.45 -5.77 13.69
CA ILE A 30 5.62 -5.38 14.48
C ILE A 30 5.19 -4.61 15.74
N THR A 31 5.84 -4.92 16.86
CA THR A 31 5.64 -4.26 18.15
C THR A 31 6.62 -3.10 18.36
N GLU A 32 7.78 -3.15 17.71
CA GLU A 32 8.81 -2.12 17.78
C GLU A 32 9.19 -1.63 16.38
N PRO A 33 9.44 -0.32 16.20
CA PRO A 33 9.86 0.20 14.91
C PRO A 33 11.22 -0.39 14.47
N ILE A 34 11.34 -0.56 13.16
CA ILE A 34 12.57 -1.06 12.53
C ILE A 34 13.69 -0.04 12.71
N ASP A 35 14.81 -0.48 13.26
CA ASP A 35 16.01 0.34 13.49
C ASP A 35 17.13 0.04 12.48
N ASP A 36 16.73 -0.29 11.25
CA ASP A 36 17.61 -0.53 10.12
C ASP A 36 17.55 0.64 9.12
N LYS A 37 18.52 0.69 8.20
CA LYS A 37 18.48 1.63 7.09
C LYS A 37 17.18 1.43 6.28
N LYS A 38 16.60 2.52 5.80
CA LYS A 38 15.41 2.52 4.92
C LYS A 38 15.76 1.97 3.52
N VAL A 39 16.05 0.67 3.44
CA VAL A 39 16.33 -0.05 2.20
C VAL A 39 15.27 -1.11 1.98
N ILE A 40 14.54 -1.00 0.88
CA ILE A 40 13.48 -1.92 0.51
C ILE A 40 13.64 -2.37 -0.95
N ALA A 41 13.11 -3.54 -1.27
CA ALA A 41 12.96 -3.98 -2.65
C ALA A 41 11.48 -3.98 -3.03
N LEU A 42 11.15 -3.44 -4.22
CA LEU A 42 9.81 -3.56 -4.78
C LEU A 42 9.71 -4.81 -5.66
N SER A 43 8.72 -5.64 -5.37
CA SER A 43 8.35 -6.83 -6.14
C SER A 43 7.03 -6.60 -6.86
N GLY A 44 6.89 -7.18 -8.05
CA GLY A 44 5.69 -7.10 -8.88
C GLY A 44 5.93 -6.43 -10.24
N GLN A 45 4.85 -6.31 -11.02
CA GLN A 45 4.89 -5.68 -12.33
C GLN A 45 5.06 -4.17 -12.21
N ARG A 46 5.80 -3.58 -13.15
CA ARG A 46 6.07 -2.14 -13.15
C ARG A 46 4.98 -1.36 -13.90
N PHE A 47 3.82 -1.29 -13.33
CA PHE A 47 2.78 -0.37 -13.80
C PHE A 47 3.15 1.10 -13.51
N PRO A 48 2.59 2.07 -14.25
CA PRO A 48 2.86 3.49 -13.99
C PRO A 48 2.55 3.93 -12.55
N TRP A 49 1.52 3.38 -11.92
CA TRP A 49 1.19 3.66 -10.53
C TRP A 49 2.22 3.09 -9.52
N VAL A 50 2.92 1.99 -9.87
CA VAL A 50 4.04 1.47 -9.05
C VAL A 50 5.22 2.43 -9.08
N VAL A 51 5.47 3.08 -10.23
CA VAL A 51 6.52 4.11 -10.34
C VAL A 51 6.21 5.32 -9.46
N GLU A 52 4.94 5.71 -9.35
CA GLU A 52 4.50 6.78 -8.46
C GLU A 52 4.75 6.43 -6.98
N ILE A 53 4.39 5.21 -6.57
CA ILE A 53 4.67 4.70 -5.20
C ILE A 53 6.18 4.66 -4.94
N GLU A 54 6.97 4.16 -5.89
CA GLU A 54 8.45 4.14 -5.80
C GLU A 54 9.00 5.54 -5.55
N GLN A 55 8.53 6.54 -6.30
CA GLN A 55 8.98 7.92 -6.15
C GLN A 55 8.61 8.50 -4.78
N ARG A 56 7.41 8.24 -4.29
CA ARG A 56 6.95 8.69 -2.97
C ARG A 56 7.75 8.05 -1.84
N LEU A 57 8.09 6.76 -1.94
CA LEU A 57 8.97 6.08 -1.00
C LEU A 57 10.37 6.69 -0.98
N LYS A 58 10.95 7.00 -2.15
CA LYS A 58 12.23 7.70 -2.25
C LYS A 58 12.17 9.09 -1.59
N ASN A 59 11.08 9.81 -1.74
CA ASN A 59 10.86 11.11 -1.08
C ASN A 59 10.77 10.99 0.46
N LYS A 60 10.41 9.81 0.99
CA LYS A 60 10.46 9.48 2.44
C LYS A 60 11.84 8.96 2.90
N GLY A 61 12.85 9.02 2.04
CA GLY A 61 14.23 8.62 2.34
C GLY A 61 14.55 7.14 2.14
N PHE A 62 13.68 6.40 1.47
CA PHE A 62 13.98 5.00 1.15
C PHE A 62 14.94 4.88 -0.03
N THR A 63 15.91 3.97 0.11
CA THR A 63 16.61 3.37 -1.04
C THR A 63 15.74 2.25 -1.57
N VAL A 64 15.20 2.44 -2.77
CA VAL A 64 14.28 1.49 -3.39
C VAL A 64 15.03 0.68 -4.45
N LEU A 65 15.15 -0.62 -4.21
CA LEU A 65 15.75 -1.59 -5.12
C LEU A 65 14.65 -2.30 -5.91
N ARG A 66 15.01 -2.84 -7.07
CA ARG A 66 14.16 -3.79 -7.77
C ARG A 66 14.46 -5.19 -7.29
N TYR A 67 13.42 -5.91 -6.97
CA TYR A 67 13.54 -7.32 -6.65
C TYR A 67 13.88 -8.09 -7.92
N SER A 68 15.17 -8.39 -8.12
CA SER A 68 15.66 -9.02 -9.36
C SER A 68 16.23 -10.42 -9.15
N SER A 69 16.61 -10.80 -7.94
CA SER A 69 17.11 -12.16 -7.68
C SER A 69 17.10 -12.49 -6.19
N VAL A 70 16.68 -13.68 -5.88
CA VAL A 70 16.85 -14.30 -4.56
C VAL A 70 18.10 -15.17 -4.65
N GLN A 71 19.15 -14.83 -3.92
CA GLN A 71 20.27 -15.73 -3.71
C GLN A 71 19.93 -16.66 -2.53
N LYS A 72 19.93 -17.97 -2.79
CA LYS A 72 19.83 -18.95 -1.72
C LYS A 72 21.18 -19.01 -1.01
N VAL A 73 21.24 -18.54 0.22
CA VAL A 73 22.42 -18.67 1.08
C VAL A 73 22.22 -19.86 2.00
N THR A 74 23.19 -20.75 2.05
CA THR A 74 23.22 -21.87 3.00
C THR A 74 24.36 -21.62 3.97
N GLU A 75 24.01 -21.38 5.22
CA GLU A 75 24.98 -21.32 6.32
C GLU A 75 25.07 -22.66 7.00
N LYS A 76 26.30 -23.18 7.16
CA LYS A 76 26.54 -24.41 7.90
C LYS A 76 26.62 -24.09 9.38
N ALA A 77 25.66 -24.62 10.15
CA ALA A 77 25.70 -24.61 11.60
C ALA A 77 26.13 -25.99 12.10
N PRO A 78 26.69 -26.12 13.35
CA PRO A 78 27.21 -27.38 13.85
C PRO A 78 26.21 -28.54 13.82
N ASP A 79 24.91 -28.26 13.96
CA ASP A 79 23.88 -29.27 14.10
C ASP A 79 22.84 -29.31 12.94
N LYS A 80 22.83 -28.33 12.04
CA LYS A 80 21.99 -28.35 10.85
C LYS A 80 22.35 -27.24 9.87
N ASP A 81 22.17 -27.51 8.58
CA ASP A 81 22.26 -26.49 7.54
C ASP A 81 21.04 -25.56 7.58
N ILE A 82 21.31 -24.27 7.74
CA ILE A 82 20.27 -23.24 7.68
C ILE A 82 20.35 -22.61 6.28
N SER A 83 19.31 -22.78 5.48
CA SER A 83 19.22 -22.12 4.19
C SER A 83 18.17 -21.01 4.23
N TYR A 84 18.54 -19.80 3.83
CA TYR A 84 17.64 -18.68 3.67
C TYR A 84 17.86 -17.97 2.36
N GLN A 85 16.84 -17.28 1.92
CA GLN A 85 16.90 -16.49 0.71
C GLN A 85 17.42 -15.09 1.07
N GLN A 86 18.62 -14.76 0.64
CA GLN A 86 19.19 -13.43 0.80
C GLN A 86 18.75 -12.55 -0.38
N ALA A 87 17.82 -11.65 -0.13
CA ALA A 87 17.53 -10.57 -1.06
C ALA A 87 18.59 -9.47 -0.92
N SER A 88 18.78 -8.67 -1.94
CA SER A 88 19.62 -7.45 -1.87
C SER A 88 19.03 -6.40 -0.90
N ALA A 89 17.79 -6.59 -0.44
CA ALA A 89 17.16 -5.87 0.65
C ALA A 89 16.50 -6.87 1.60
N ARG A 90 16.61 -6.62 2.91
CA ARG A 90 15.93 -7.43 3.94
C ARG A 90 14.42 -7.34 3.83
N TYR A 91 13.90 -6.17 3.48
CA TYR A 91 12.47 -5.92 3.40
C TYR A 91 12.02 -5.84 1.95
N VAL A 92 11.05 -6.66 1.59
CA VAL A 92 10.45 -6.70 0.25
C VAL A 92 9.02 -6.18 0.36
N VAL A 93 8.70 -5.17 -0.43
CA VAL A 93 7.34 -4.68 -0.61
C VAL A 93 6.76 -5.34 -1.86
N GLN A 94 5.82 -6.23 -1.65
CA GLN A 94 5.07 -6.87 -2.72
C GLN A 94 3.83 -6.02 -3.02
N LEU A 95 3.77 -5.49 -4.24
CA LEU A 95 2.65 -4.66 -4.71
C LEU A 95 1.79 -5.46 -5.68
N ASN A 96 0.48 -5.40 -5.47
CA ASN A 96 -0.51 -5.94 -6.38
C ASN A 96 -1.68 -4.96 -6.49
N GLY A 97 -2.31 -4.90 -7.65
CA GLY A 97 -3.45 -4.01 -7.84
C GLY A 97 -3.94 -3.97 -9.28
N PHE A 98 -5.17 -3.56 -9.43
CA PHE A 98 -5.77 -3.34 -10.73
C PHE A 98 -6.42 -1.96 -10.79
N ALA A 99 -5.84 -1.11 -11.64
CA ALA A 99 -6.41 0.15 -12.07
C ALA A 99 -6.40 0.16 -13.60
N PRO A 100 -7.53 0.34 -14.28
CA PRO A 100 -7.57 0.45 -15.73
C PRO A 100 -6.66 1.59 -16.21
N LEU A 101 -5.79 1.31 -17.17
CA LEU A 101 -4.84 2.29 -17.71
C LEU A 101 -5.42 3.10 -18.88
N GLU A 102 -6.58 2.72 -19.38
CA GLU A 102 -7.26 3.40 -20.45
C GLU A 102 -7.60 4.84 -20.05
N TRP A 103 -7.38 5.77 -20.97
CA TRP A 103 -7.59 7.20 -20.73
C TRP A 103 -9.00 7.54 -20.20
N ALA A 104 -10.03 6.76 -20.62
CA ALA A 104 -11.41 6.93 -20.18
C ALA A 104 -11.62 6.61 -18.67
N PHE A 105 -10.70 5.86 -18.05
CA PHE A 105 -10.77 5.45 -16.65
C PHE A 105 -9.70 6.11 -15.77
N ARG A 106 -8.77 6.84 -16.39
CA ARG A 106 -7.82 7.67 -15.64
C ARG A 106 -8.46 8.99 -15.26
N CYS A 107 -8.15 9.43 -14.05
CA CYS A 107 -8.62 10.72 -13.57
C CYS A 107 -8.00 11.87 -14.36
N MET A 108 -8.74 12.93 -14.59
CA MET A 108 -8.28 14.12 -15.34
C MET A 108 -7.01 14.76 -14.75
N GLY A 109 -6.77 14.60 -13.45
CA GLY A 109 -5.54 15.04 -12.77
C GLY A 109 -4.38 14.06 -12.84
N GLY A 110 -4.49 12.96 -13.61
CA GLY A 110 -3.45 11.94 -13.76
C GLY A 110 -3.46 10.84 -12.69
N GLY A 111 -4.38 10.89 -11.73
CA GLY A 111 -4.58 9.84 -10.72
C GLY A 111 -5.21 8.57 -11.30
N TYR A 112 -5.50 7.61 -10.41
CA TYR A 112 -5.99 6.28 -10.75
C TYR A 112 -7.26 5.95 -9.96
N LYS A 113 -8.18 5.22 -10.61
CA LYS A 113 -9.28 4.55 -9.94
C LYS A 113 -8.91 3.08 -9.80
N PHE A 114 -8.65 2.63 -8.58
CA PHE A 114 -8.32 1.25 -8.28
C PHE A 114 -9.59 0.43 -8.03
N ASN A 115 -9.70 -0.71 -8.68
CA ASN A 115 -10.67 -1.74 -8.29
C ASN A 115 -10.22 -2.39 -6.99
N TYR A 116 -8.91 -2.62 -6.87
CA TYR A 116 -8.22 -3.01 -5.66
C TYR A 116 -6.74 -2.64 -5.76
N ILE A 117 -6.12 -2.38 -4.62
CA ILE A 117 -4.67 -2.27 -4.45
C ILE A 117 -4.29 -2.91 -3.13
N SER A 118 -3.23 -3.69 -3.14
CA SER A 118 -2.66 -4.28 -1.94
C SER A 118 -1.15 -4.12 -1.91
N ALA A 119 -0.63 -4.01 -0.71
CA ALA A 119 0.80 -4.06 -0.45
C ALA A 119 1.07 -4.94 0.76
N GLU A 120 2.16 -5.68 0.70
CA GLU A 120 2.64 -6.50 1.79
C GLU A 120 4.14 -6.24 1.98
N VAL A 121 4.57 -5.96 3.19
CA VAL A 121 5.98 -5.85 3.55
C VAL A 121 6.42 -7.14 4.21
N ILE A 122 7.36 -7.82 3.57
CA ILE A 122 7.87 -9.11 4.00
C ILE A 122 9.30 -8.92 4.53
N ASP A 123 9.58 -9.35 5.76
CA ASP A 123 10.95 -9.52 6.26
C ASP A 123 11.50 -10.84 5.72
N THR A 124 12.43 -10.76 4.77
CA THR A 124 13.02 -11.94 4.11
C THR A 124 13.84 -12.81 5.06
N LYS A 125 14.30 -12.26 6.17
CA LYS A 125 15.06 -13.00 7.18
C LYS A 125 14.17 -13.99 7.95
N THR A 126 12.95 -13.57 8.27
CA THR A 126 11.98 -14.40 9.00
C THR A 126 10.95 -15.05 8.09
N ASN A 127 10.86 -14.58 6.84
CA ASN A 127 9.81 -14.91 5.87
C ASN A 127 8.40 -14.62 6.40
N GLN A 128 8.26 -13.56 7.17
CA GLN A 128 6.99 -13.14 7.76
C GLN A 128 6.52 -11.82 7.15
N SER A 129 5.23 -11.72 6.93
CA SER A 129 4.58 -10.44 6.64
C SER A 129 4.54 -9.60 7.90
N ILE A 130 5.15 -8.42 7.84
CA ILE A 130 5.20 -7.47 8.96
C ILE A 130 4.23 -6.31 8.80
N TYR A 131 3.71 -6.11 7.60
CA TYR A 131 2.70 -5.09 7.30
C TYR A 131 1.87 -5.51 6.10
N SER A 132 0.59 -5.26 6.15
CA SER A 132 -0.31 -5.40 5.01
C SER A 132 -1.21 -4.17 4.86
N PHE A 133 -1.50 -3.82 3.63
CA PHE A 133 -2.37 -2.73 3.23
C PHE A 133 -3.30 -3.21 2.12
N ASN A 134 -4.57 -2.89 2.23
CA ASN A 134 -5.56 -3.15 1.19
C ASN A 134 -6.49 -1.94 1.08
N ASP A 135 -6.77 -1.51 -0.14
CA ASP A 135 -7.69 -0.42 -0.40
C ASP A 135 -8.32 -0.54 -1.80
N SER A 136 -9.31 0.30 -2.06
CA SER A 136 -9.96 0.46 -3.36
C SER A 136 -10.48 1.89 -3.50
N GLY A 137 -10.72 2.33 -4.72
CA GLY A 137 -11.24 3.67 -4.99
C GLY A 137 -10.23 4.57 -5.67
N TYR A 138 -10.21 5.84 -5.32
CA TYR A 138 -9.43 6.85 -6.04
C TYR A 138 -8.12 7.16 -5.33
N SER A 139 -7.04 7.23 -6.11
CA SER A 139 -5.78 7.82 -5.64
C SER A 139 -5.88 9.34 -5.61
N GLU A 140 -4.80 9.98 -5.20
CA GLU A 140 -4.62 11.43 -5.34
C GLU A 140 -4.73 11.85 -6.81
N ASN A 141 -4.96 13.15 -7.03
CA ASN A 141 -5.09 13.74 -8.37
C ASN A 141 -6.27 13.18 -9.20
N CYS A 142 -7.39 12.90 -8.53
CA CYS A 142 -8.63 12.43 -9.13
C CYS A 142 -9.82 13.38 -8.84
N PRO A 143 -9.77 14.66 -9.25
CA PRO A 143 -10.88 15.55 -9.01
C PRO A 143 -12.17 15.03 -9.69
N PRO A 144 -13.35 15.23 -9.08
CA PRO A 144 -13.61 15.89 -7.79
C PRO A 144 -13.50 14.95 -6.58
N VAL A 145 -13.17 13.67 -6.78
CA VAL A 145 -13.24 12.62 -5.73
C VAL A 145 -11.85 12.08 -5.35
N SER A 146 -10.84 12.94 -5.35
CA SER A 146 -9.48 12.53 -4.99
C SER A 146 -9.43 11.83 -3.63
N GLY A 147 -8.78 10.66 -3.61
CA GLY A 147 -8.50 9.89 -2.41
C GLY A 147 -7.08 10.10 -1.89
N SER A 148 -6.61 9.20 -1.04
CA SER A 148 -5.31 9.24 -0.37
C SER A 148 -4.53 7.93 -0.45
N ILE A 149 -4.89 7.05 -1.38
CA ILE A 149 -4.38 5.66 -1.46
C ILE A 149 -2.84 5.60 -1.42
N PHE A 150 -2.16 6.42 -2.23
CA PHE A 150 -0.70 6.40 -2.28
C PHE A 150 -0.06 6.99 -1.02
N THR A 151 -0.64 8.07 -0.49
CA THR A 151 -0.18 8.67 0.76
C THR A 151 -0.34 7.69 1.92
N ASP A 152 -1.50 7.09 2.05
CA ASP A 152 -1.80 6.13 3.11
C ASP A 152 -0.90 4.90 3.07
N LEU A 153 -0.68 4.34 1.87
CA LEU A 153 0.22 3.22 1.66
C LEU A 153 1.66 3.57 2.04
N VAL A 154 2.17 4.68 1.52
CA VAL A 154 3.56 5.11 1.73
C VAL A 154 3.81 5.51 3.18
N ASP A 155 2.87 6.20 3.82
CA ASP A 155 2.97 6.58 5.23
C ASP A 155 2.88 5.35 6.14
N GLY A 156 2.02 4.38 5.81
CA GLY A 156 1.96 3.11 6.51
C GLY A 156 3.30 2.35 6.46
N ILE A 157 3.91 2.23 5.27
CA ILE A 157 5.23 1.62 5.13
C ILE A 157 6.28 2.42 5.90
N ASN A 158 6.29 3.77 5.76
CA ASN A 158 7.26 4.61 6.44
C ASN A 158 7.16 4.53 7.97
N GLY A 159 5.94 4.36 8.49
CA GLY A 159 5.68 4.20 9.92
C GLY A 159 6.27 2.93 10.55
N LEU A 160 6.75 1.97 9.75
CA LEU A 160 7.44 0.78 10.26
C LEU A 160 8.86 1.09 10.74
N TRP A 161 9.48 2.17 10.27
CA TRP A 161 10.83 2.57 10.64
C TRP A 161 10.83 3.65 11.73
N LYS A 162 11.87 3.66 12.53
CA LYS A 162 12.16 4.80 13.42
C LYS A 162 12.38 6.06 12.57
N ASN A 163 11.78 7.15 13.00
CA ASN A 163 11.99 8.48 12.41
C ASN A 163 13.33 9.07 12.89
#